data_d6f1c317dce8572a33d8ddd740d35f22
#
_entry.id   d6f1c317dce8572a33d8ddd740d35f22
#
_cell.length_a   1.000
_cell.length_b   1.000
_cell.length_c   1.000
_cell.angle_alpha   90.00
_cell.angle_beta   90.00
_cell.angle_gamma   90.00
#
_symmetry.space_group_name_H-M   'P 1'
#
loop_
_entity.id
_entity.type
_entity.pdbx_description
1 polymer ?
#
loop_
_entity_poly.entity_id
_entity_poly.type
_entity_poly.pdbx_seq_one_letter_code
_entity_poly.pdbx_strand_id
1 'polypeptide(L)'
;MLCEDGQWVKNKKSFKNQGKKQGNMSPEEKLQLIKRNTQEIITEEELIKLLKTKKKPTVYLGTAATGRPHIGYLVWAIKMSDFLKAGFHVKVLLADLHGALDGTPWPLLEKRYKYYEKVIPLLFKAIGTDIKELEIVKGSDFQMSKKYYFDMLKFSTEVSINDCKRAAAEVVKFGDNPKLCGLIYPIMQALDEVYLKADIQYGGVDQRKILMFAREFLPKVGYKQRIEVMTPLIPGLIGAKMSASDPKSKIDLADDEKDVNDKIKNAYCEQGIVQDNGVLAFMKYVIMVVKQDNGEKLIIERPEKFGGNLEFNSYEEIEEAYTSKKLHPLDLKNAAAKEINKLLKPFRDEKAEIEKLSNEAYP
;
A
#
# COMPACT_ATOMS: atom_id res chain seq x y z
N MET A 1 -7.45 1.55 -26.91
CA MET A 1 -7.38 2.59 -27.94
C MET A 1 -7.72 3.91 -27.26
N LEU A 2 -6.79 4.82 -27.20
CA LEU A 2 -6.98 6.20 -26.75
C LEU A 2 -7.57 6.98 -27.94
N CYS A 3 -8.67 7.70 -27.70
CA CYS A 3 -9.11 8.73 -28.62
C CYS A 3 -8.40 10.04 -28.30
N GLU A 4 -8.23 10.93 -29.25
CA GLU A 4 -7.44 12.18 -29.22
C GLU A 4 -7.84 13.20 -28.13
N ASP A 5 -8.88 12.94 -27.36
CA ASP A 5 -9.46 13.81 -26.33
C ASP A 5 -9.32 13.31 -24.89
N GLY A 6 -8.49 12.32 -24.63
CA GLY A 6 -8.09 11.92 -23.26
C GLY A 6 -9.20 11.32 -22.39
N GLN A 7 -10.34 10.92 -22.95
CA GLN A 7 -11.41 10.28 -22.20
C GLN A 7 -11.39 8.76 -22.37
N TRP A 8 -11.43 8.02 -21.26
CA TRP A 8 -11.53 6.57 -21.23
C TRP A 8 -12.85 6.09 -21.83
N VAL A 9 -12.78 5.31 -22.91
CA VAL A 9 -13.95 4.60 -23.45
C VAL A 9 -14.38 3.51 -22.49
N LYS A 10 -15.56 3.66 -21.88
CA LYS A 10 -16.20 2.71 -20.99
C LYS A 10 -16.51 1.40 -21.72
N ASN A 11 -15.63 0.43 -21.64
CA ASN A 11 -15.95 -0.94 -22.02
C ASN A 11 -16.82 -1.58 -20.92
N LYS A 12 -18.15 -1.49 -21.08
CA LYS A 12 -19.15 -2.13 -20.22
C LYS A 12 -19.15 -3.64 -20.46
N LYS A 13 -18.25 -4.39 -19.85
CA LYS A 13 -18.52 -5.79 -19.51
C LYS A 13 -18.91 -5.83 -18.04
N SER A 14 -20.19 -6.04 -17.78
CA SER A 14 -20.78 -6.16 -16.46
C SER A 14 -20.23 -7.39 -15.75
N PHE A 15 -19.32 -7.18 -14.79
CA PHE A 15 -19.00 -8.17 -13.79
C PHE A 15 -20.12 -8.16 -12.74
N LYS A 16 -21.01 -9.15 -12.80
CA LYS A 16 -21.94 -9.46 -11.71
C LYS A 16 -21.14 -10.13 -10.60
N ASN A 17 -20.52 -9.33 -9.73
CA ASN A 17 -20.19 -9.76 -8.39
C ASN A 17 -21.33 -9.32 -7.47
N GLN A 18 -21.90 -10.28 -6.72
CA GLN A 18 -22.87 -10.02 -5.67
C GLN A 18 -22.14 -9.31 -4.48
N GLY A 19 -21.68 -8.09 -4.71
CA GLY A 19 -21.30 -7.18 -3.64
C GLY A 19 -22.55 -6.80 -2.88
N LYS A 20 -22.59 -7.07 -1.57
CA LYS A 20 -23.56 -6.42 -0.67
C LYS A 20 -23.65 -4.96 -1.07
N LYS A 21 -24.86 -4.45 -1.32
CA LYS A 21 -25.15 -3.04 -1.57
C LYS A 21 -24.28 -2.21 -0.63
N GLN A 22 -23.54 -1.22 -1.16
CA GLN A 22 -22.94 -0.15 -0.37
C GLN A 22 -24.07 0.52 0.40
N GLY A 23 -24.43 -0.07 1.54
CA GLY A 23 -25.37 0.48 2.50
C GLY A 23 -24.70 1.70 3.13
N ASN A 24 -25.47 2.71 3.49
CA ASN A 24 -24.98 3.88 4.21
C ASN A 24 -24.36 3.43 5.55
N MET A 25 -23.05 3.16 5.56
CA MET A 25 -22.32 2.92 6.81
C MET A 25 -22.43 4.16 7.69
N SER A 26 -22.68 3.93 8.98
CA SER A 26 -22.61 5.01 9.97
C SER A 26 -21.17 5.55 10.10
N PRO A 27 -20.96 6.76 10.62
CA PRO A 27 -19.63 7.27 10.89
C PRO A 27 -18.81 6.33 11.81
N GLU A 28 -19.45 5.65 12.74
CA GLU A 28 -18.84 4.70 13.67
C GLU A 28 -18.37 3.42 12.94
N GLU A 29 -19.21 2.86 12.04
CA GLU A 29 -18.83 1.72 11.21
C GLU A 29 -17.65 2.06 10.28
N LYS A 30 -17.66 3.25 9.67
CA LYS A 30 -16.55 3.76 8.85
C LYS A 30 -15.27 3.90 9.67
N LEU A 31 -15.37 4.45 10.88
CA LEU A 31 -14.24 4.58 11.81
C LEU A 31 -13.62 3.22 12.13
N GLN A 32 -14.45 2.22 12.49
CA GLN A 32 -13.97 0.87 12.79
C GLN A 32 -13.26 0.23 11.59
N LEU A 33 -13.81 0.41 10.39
CA LEU A 33 -13.20 -0.09 9.16
C LEU A 33 -11.83 0.58 8.89
N ILE A 34 -11.72 1.90 9.08
CA ILE A 34 -10.46 2.64 8.92
C ILE A 34 -9.44 2.22 10.00
N LYS A 35 -9.90 1.97 11.24
CA LYS A 35 -9.04 1.52 12.35
C LYS A 35 -8.52 0.09 12.18
N ARG A 36 -9.17 -0.74 11.36
CA ARG A 36 -8.72 -2.11 11.10
C ARG A 36 -7.27 -2.12 10.62
N ASN A 37 -6.37 -2.81 11.35
CA ASN A 37 -4.95 -2.90 11.02
C ASN A 37 -4.23 -1.52 10.87
N THR A 38 -4.76 -0.48 11.52
CA THR A 38 -4.09 0.83 11.64
C THR A 38 -3.31 0.87 12.94
N GLN A 39 -2.09 1.40 12.88
CA GLN A 39 -1.23 1.55 14.05
C GLN A 39 -1.42 2.91 14.74
N GLU A 40 -1.55 3.97 13.97
CA GLU A 40 -1.67 5.33 14.49
C GLU A 40 -2.58 6.19 13.61
N ILE A 41 -3.39 7.04 14.25
CA ILE A 41 -4.21 8.07 13.59
C ILE A 41 -3.95 9.40 14.30
N ILE A 42 -3.57 10.43 13.56
CA ILE A 42 -3.32 11.78 14.08
C ILE A 42 -4.21 12.80 13.35
N THR A 43 -5.36 13.20 13.94
CA THR A 43 -5.92 12.67 15.20
C THR A 43 -7.22 11.93 14.94
N GLU A 44 -7.58 11.03 15.86
CA GLU A 44 -8.85 10.28 15.76
C GLU A 44 -10.07 11.21 15.87
N GLU A 45 -9.98 12.28 16.71
CA GLU A 45 -11.05 13.25 16.86
C GLU A 45 -11.31 14.02 15.54
N GLU A 46 -10.23 14.40 14.82
CA GLU A 46 -10.35 15.04 13.51
C GLU A 46 -10.98 14.09 12.49
N LEU A 47 -10.62 12.80 12.53
CA LEU A 47 -11.22 11.78 11.65
C LEU A 47 -12.70 11.60 11.94
N ILE A 48 -13.10 11.47 13.21
CA ILE A 48 -14.53 11.37 13.61
C ILE A 48 -15.31 12.59 13.11
N LYS A 49 -14.76 13.80 13.29
CA LYS A 49 -15.36 15.02 12.78
C LYS A 49 -15.50 15.01 11.26
N LEU A 50 -14.46 14.58 10.54
CA LEU A 50 -14.47 14.46 9.07
C LEU A 50 -15.57 13.51 8.59
N LEU A 51 -15.69 12.33 9.21
CA LEU A 51 -16.68 11.31 8.86
C LEU A 51 -18.12 11.78 9.09
N LYS A 52 -18.36 12.67 10.08
CA LYS A 52 -19.68 13.26 10.37
C LYS A 52 -20.04 14.43 9.45
N THR A 53 -19.05 15.17 8.96
CA THR A 53 -19.28 16.45 8.28
C THR A 53 -19.09 16.41 6.78
N LYS A 54 -18.26 15.51 6.25
CA LYS A 54 -17.94 15.46 4.82
C LYS A 54 -18.48 14.18 4.19
N LYS A 55 -19.38 14.32 3.22
CA LYS A 55 -20.04 13.19 2.56
C LYS A 55 -19.06 12.31 1.78
N LYS A 56 -18.08 12.91 1.11
CA LYS A 56 -17.08 12.22 0.29
C LYS A 56 -15.69 12.79 0.59
N PRO A 57 -15.04 12.32 1.68
CA PRO A 57 -13.67 12.72 1.97
C PRO A 57 -12.67 12.15 0.96
N THR A 58 -11.48 12.76 0.88
CA THR A 58 -10.39 12.31 0.02
C THR A 58 -9.23 11.81 0.86
N VAL A 59 -8.76 10.60 0.60
CA VAL A 59 -7.51 10.07 1.12
C VAL A 59 -6.51 9.91 -0.02
N TYR A 60 -5.23 10.18 0.24
CA TYR A 60 -4.19 9.85 -0.72
C TYR A 60 -3.07 9.01 -0.10
N LEU A 61 -2.47 8.19 -0.95
CA LEU A 61 -1.24 7.44 -0.74
C LEU A 61 -0.26 7.81 -1.85
N GLY A 62 0.97 8.18 -1.49
CA GLY A 62 2.07 8.33 -2.44
C GLY A 62 2.92 7.06 -2.51
N THR A 63 3.29 6.66 -3.73
CA THR A 63 4.30 5.61 -3.95
C THR A 63 5.30 6.07 -5.01
N ALA A 64 6.59 6.09 -4.63
CA ALA A 64 7.66 6.35 -5.57
C ALA A 64 7.92 5.10 -6.43
N ALA A 65 8.00 5.29 -7.74
CA ALA A 65 8.20 4.20 -8.69
C ALA A 65 9.70 3.79 -8.73
N THR A 66 10.25 3.29 -7.62
CA THR A 66 11.68 2.97 -7.48
C THR A 66 12.01 1.51 -7.79
N GLY A 67 11.38 0.56 -7.12
CA GLY A 67 11.62 -0.87 -7.29
C GLY A 67 10.39 -1.60 -7.86
N ARG A 68 10.54 -2.88 -8.21
CA ARG A 68 9.38 -3.69 -8.65
C ARG A 68 8.40 -3.87 -7.50
N PRO A 69 7.09 -3.57 -7.69
CA PRO A 69 6.04 -3.90 -6.74
C PRO A 69 6.04 -5.39 -6.39
N HIS A 70 5.73 -5.69 -5.14
CA HIS A 70 5.71 -7.04 -4.59
C HIS A 70 4.45 -7.24 -3.73
N ILE A 71 4.22 -8.46 -3.23
CA ILE A 71 2.99 -8.78 -2.46
C ILE A 71 2.75 -7.87 -1.24
N GLY A 72 3.78 -7.24 -0.68
CA GLY A 72 3.64 -6.25 0.38
C GLY A 72 2.78 -5.04 -0.01
N TYR A 73 2.63 -4.77 -1.31
CA TYR A 73 1.72 -3.74 -1.82
C TYR A 73 0.24 -4.07 -1.55
N LEU A 74 -0.11 -5.36 -1.37
CA LEU A 74 -1.47 -5.75 -1.00
C LEU A 74 -1.89 -5.21 0.37
N VAL A 75 -0.94 -4.95 1.29
CA VAL A 75 -1.24 -4.40 2.62
C VAL A 75 -1.86 -3.00 2.51
N TRP A 76 -1.21 -2.11 1.76
CA TRP A 76 -1.78 -0.78 1.56
C TRP A 76 -2.99 -0.79 0.61
N ALA A 77 -3.02 -1.71 -0.38
CA ALA A 77 -4.19 -1.84 -1.26
C ALA A 77 -5.44 -2.22 -0.46
N ILE A 78 -5.32 -3.10 0.55
CA ILE A 78 -6.40 -3.43 1.48
C ILE A 78 -6.82 -2.20 2.28
N LYS A 79 -5.88 -1.41 2.80
CA LYS A 79 -6.23 -0.18 3.53
C LYS A 79 -6.94 0.83 2.62
N MET A 80 -6.49 0.99 1.38
CA MET A 80 -7.19 1.83 0.40
C MET A 80 -8.57 1.27 0.06
N SER A 81 -8.72 -0.07 0.02
CA SER A 81 -10.04 -0.72 -0.09
C SER A 81 -10.96 -0.39 1.09
N ASP A 82 -10.43 -0.33 2.32
CA ASP A 82 -11.19 0.09 3.50
C ASP A 82 -11.72 1.51 3.34
N PHE A 83 -10.90 2.43 2.85
CA PHE A 83 -11.33 3.80 2.56
C PHE A 83 -12.37 3.87 1.43
N LEU A 84 -12.21 3.10 0.35
CA LEU A 84 -13.21 3.00 -0.72
C LEU A 84 -14.56 2.50 -0.19
N LYS A 85 -14.56 1.45 0.64
CA LYS A 85 -15.76 0.90 1.30
C LYS A 85 -16.40 1.91 2.26
N ALA A 86 -15.57 2.72 2.95
CA ALA A 86 -16.03 3.80 3.81
C ALA A 86 -16.59 5.02 3.03
N GLY A 87 -16.54 4.99 1.70
CA GLY A 87 -17.10 6.04 0.84
C GLY A 87 -16.15 7.20 0.56
N PHE A 88 -14.86 7.01 0.69
CA PHE A 88 -13.85 7.99 0.32
C PHE A 88 -13.58 7.98 -1.18
N HIS A 89 -13.14 9.13 -1.67
CA HIS A 89 -12.38 9.22 -2.91
C HIS A 89 -10.92 8.91 -2.60
N VAL A 90 -10.36 7.89 -3.26
CA VAL A 90 -8.99 7.41 -3.00
C VAL A 90 -8.09 7.84 -4.15
N LYS A 91 -6.98 8.51 -3.83
CA LYS A 91 -5.95 8.89 -4.78
C LYS A 91 -4.68 8.10 -4.52
N VAL A 92 -4.17 7.43 -5.54
CA VAL A 92 -2.84 6.83 -5.54
C VAL A 92 -1.93 7.71 -6.38
N LEU A 93 -1.03 8.43 -5.70
CA LEU A 93 -0.02 9.24 -6.35
C LEU A 93 1.14 8.35 -6.80
N LEU A 94 1.34 8.24 -8.10
CA LEU A 94 2.57 7.71 -8.68
C LEU A 94 3.60 8.84 -8.72
N ALA A 95 4.43 8.88 -7.68
CA ALA A 95 5.36 9.96 -7.42
C ALA A 95 6.64 9.79 -8.24
N ASP A 96 6.55 10.02 -9.56
CA ASP A 96 7.63 9.86 -10.53
C ASP A 96 8.82 10.78 -10.22
N LEU A 97 8.58 12.06 -9.91
CA LEU A 97 9.65 12.99 -9.54
C LEU A 97 10.31 12.63 -8.21
N HIS A 98 9.55 12.14 -7.21
CA HIS A 98 10.12 11.60 -5.99
C HIS A 98 11.00 10.37 -6.27
N GLY A 99 10.60 9.55 -7.25
CA GLY A 99 11.44 8.44 -7.71
C GLY A 99 12.78 8.92 -8.24
N ALA A 100 12.84 10.05 -9.00
CA ALA A 100 14.09 10.66 -9.45
C ALA A 100 14.91 11.20 -8.29
N LEU A 101 14.28 11.86 -7.32
CA LEU A 101 14.94 12.38 -6.11
C LEU A 101 15.54 11.24 -5.26
N ASP A 102 14.95 10.04 -5.31
CA ASP A 102 15.43 8.81 -4.65
C ASP A 102 16.34 7.95 -5.55
N GLY A 103 16.84 8.52 -6.65
CA GLY A 103 17.87 7.93 -7.49
C GLY A 103 17.40 7.08 -8.67
N THR A 104 16.11 7.07 -8.99
CA THR A 104 15.64 6.48 -10.27
C THR A 104 16.20 7.28 -11.44
N PRO A 105 16.84 6.63 -12.43
CA PRO A 105 17.35 7.32 -13.61
C PRO A 105 16.23 8.04 -14.38
N TRP A 106 16.44 9.30 -14.75
CA TRP A 106 15.46 10.13 -15.45
C TRP A 106 14.83 9.47 -16.70
N PRO A 107 15.59 8.76 -17.57
CA PRO A 107 15.03 8.09 -18.74
C PRO A 107 14.08 6.92 -18.41
N LEU A 108 14.10 6.43 -17.17
CA LEU A 108 13.25 5.31 -16.72
C LEU A 108 11.98 5.76 -16.02
N LEU A 109 11.81 7.05 -15.67
CA LEU A 109 10.66 7.52 -14.92
C LEU A 109 9.35 7.20 -15.61
N GLU A 110 9.23 7.54 -16.90
CA GLU A 110 8.01 7.28 -17.69
C GLU A 110 7.74 5.78 -17.84
N LYS A 111 8.78 4.97 -18.03
CA LYS A 111 8.66 3.51 -18.16
C LYS A 111 8.19 2.87 -16.86
N ARG A 112 8.73 3.33 -15.71
CA ARG A 112 8.31 2.88 -14.39
C ARG A 112 6.90 3.34 -14.06
N TYR A 113 6.54 4.58 -14.41
CA TYR A 113 5.17 5.07 -14.28
C TYR A 113 4.18 4.14 -14.99
N LYS A 114 4.41 3.83 -16.28
CA LYS A 114 3.54 2.92 -17.06
C LYS A 114 3.43 1.52 -16.45
N TYR A 115 4.54 0.99 -15.91
CA TYR A 115 4.51 -0.29 -15.21
C TYR A 115 3.64 -0.23 -13.95
N TYR A 116 3.79 0.79 -13.12
CA TYR A 116 2.98 0.97 -11.91
C TYR A 116 1.51 1.24 -12.23
N GLU A 117 1.24 2.10 -13.21
CA GLU A 117 -0.13 2.38 -13.70
C GLU A 117 -0.86 1.10 -14.13
N LYS A 118 -0.13 0.15 -14.72
CA LYS A 118 -0.66 -1.17 -15.10
C LYS A 118 -0.90 -2.08 -13.89
N VAL A 119 0.04 -2.18 -12.96
CA VAL A 119 -0.04 -3.19 -11.88
C VAL A 119 -0.90 -2.76 -10.71
N ILE A 120 -1.04 -1.46 -10.41
CA ILE A 120 -1.81 -0.99 -9.25
C ILE A 120 -3.29 -1.36 -9.33
N PRO A 121 -4.04 -1.18 -10.44
CA PRO A 121 -5.42 -1.64 -10.52
C PRO A 121 -5.59 -3.14 -10.29
N LEU A 122 -4.57 -3.94 -10.65
CA LEU A 122 -4.59 -5.39 -10.45
C LEU A 122 -4.50 -5.79 -8.96
N LEU A 123 -3.85 -4.96 -8.11
CA LEU A 123 -3.86 -5.18 -6.66
C LEU A 123 -5.30 -5.16 -6.12
N PHE A 124 -6.10 -4.18 -6.54
CA PHE A 124 -7.50 -4.08 -6.12
C PHE A 124 -8.37 -5.19 -6.72
N LYS A 125 -8.10 -5.57 -7.98
CA LYS A 125 -8.76 -6.72 -8.62
C LYS A 125 -8.48 -8.01 -7.86
N ALA A 126 -7.23 -8.21 -7.41
CA ALA A 126 -6.80 -9.38 -6.64
C ALA A 126 -7.56 -9.55 -5.31
N ILE A 127 -7.91 -8.44 -4.65
CA ILE A 127 -8.65 -8.42 -3.39
C ILE A 127 -10.17 -8.18 -3.58
N GLY A 128 -10.67 -8.21 -4.83
CA GLY A 128 -12.09 -8.09 -5.14
C GLY A 128 -12.72 -6.72 -4.89
N THR A 129 -11.93 -5.64 -4.92
CA THR A 129 -12.39 -4.27 -4.60
C THR A 129 -12.91 -3.52 -5.83
N ASP A 130 -14.07 -2.87 -5.71
CA ASP A 130 -14.57 -1.91 -6.72
C ASP A 130 -13.76 -0.62 -6.67
N ILE A 131 -13.17 -0.23 -7.82
CA ILE A 131 -12.26 0.91 -7.94
C ILE A 131 -12.87 2.14 -8.62
N LYS A 132 -14.21 2.27 -8.66
CA LYS A 132 -14.87 3.43 -9.29
C LYS A 132 -14.46 4.77 -8.69
N GLU A 133 -14.09 4.78 -7.41
CA GLU A 133 -13.68 5.96 -6.66
C GLU A 133 -12.17 6.01 -6.42
N LEU A 134 -11.40 5.20 -7.16
CA LEU A 134 -9.95 5.22 -7.22
C LEU A 134 -9.47 6.08 -8.38
N GLU A 135 -8.59 7.03 -8.09
CA GLU A 135 -7.88 7.87 -9.05
C GLU A 135 -6.38 7.62 -8.96
N ILE A 136 -5.74 7.27 -10.07
CA ILE A 136 -4.28 7.20 -10.17
C ILE A 136 -3.80 8.56 -10.70
N VAL A 137 -2.91 9.21 -9.95
CA VAL A 137 -2.41 10.55 -10.27
C VAL A 137 -0.91 10.47 -10.55
N LYS A 138 -0.46 11.07 -11.65
CA LYS A 138 0.96 11.22 -11.94
C LYS A 138 1.50 12.47 -11.25
N GLY A 139 2.61 12.33 -10.53
CA GLY A 139 3.19 13.44 -9.76
C GLY A 139 3.58 14.63 -10.64
N SER A 140 4.31 14.38 -11.72
CA SER A 140 4.77 15.43 -12.63
C SER A 140 3.66 16.26 -13.27
N ASP A 141 2.41 15.75 -13.37
CA ASP A 141 1.30 16.49 -13.97
C ASP A 141 0.95 17.77 -13.19
N PHE A 142 1.15 17.80 -11.88
CA PHE A 142 0.88 18.98 -11.07
C PHE A 142 2.13 19.57 -10.40
N GLN A 143 3.13 18.73 -10.07
CA GLN A 143 4.37 19.16 -9.40
C GLN A 143 5.22 20.08 -10.27
N MET A 144 5.09 20.03 -11.60
CA MET A 144 5.78 20.91 -12.56
C MET A 144 5.07 22.26 -12.78
N SER A 145 3.96 22.52 -12.09
CA SER A 145 3.24 23.79 -12.24
C SER A 145 3.99 24.96 -11.58
N LYS A 146 3.87 26.15 -12.18
CA LYS A 146 4.46 27.38 -11.62
C LYS A 146 4.03 27.62 -10.18
N LYS A 147 2.76 27.33 -9.85
CA LYS A 147 2.22 27.52 -8.50
C LYS A 147 2.87 26.57 -7.51
N TYR A 148 3.03 25.29 -7.88
CA TYR A 148 3.68 24.31 -7.01
C TYR A 148 5.13 24.71 -6.71
N TYR A 149 5.87 25.13 -7.74
CA TYR A 149 7.25 25.61 -7.58
C TYR A 149 7.33 26.84 -6.67
N PHE A 150 6.41 27.80 -6.85
CA PHE A 150 6.32 28.97 -5.96
C PHE A 150 6.04 28.58 -4.51
N ASP A 151 5.08 27.66 -4.28
CA ASP A 151 4.77 27.17 -2.94
C ASP A 151 5.95 26.41 -2.33
N MET A 152 6.70 25.67 -3.13
CA MET A 152 7.93 24.98 -2.69
C MET A 152 8.99 25.99 -2.22
N LEU A 153 9.21 27.08 -2.96
CA LEU A 153 10.11 28.15 -2.53
C LEU A 153 9.62 28.81 -1.23
N LYS A 154 8.32 29.13 -1.15
CA LYS A 154 7.71 29.68 0.06
C LYS A 154 7.87 28.72 1.25
N PHE A 155 7.64 27.41 1.07
CA PHE A 155 7.83 26.41 2.10
C PHE A 155 9.28 26.35 2.58
N SER A 156 10.23 26.46 1.65
CA SER A 156 11.67 26.42 1.95
C SER A 156 12.16 27.57 2.83
N THR A 157 11.41 28.68 2.93
CA THR A 157 11.75 29.79 3.85
C THR A 157 11.32 29.52 5.30
N GLU A 158 10.48 28.51 5.54
CA GLU A 158 9.93 28.17 6.86
C GLU A 158 10.63 26.98 7.52
N VAL A 159 11.50 26.26 6.79
CA VAL A 159 12.14 25.04 7.26
C VAL A 159 13.66 25.13 7.21
N SER A 160 14.31 24.54 8.20
CA SER A 160 15.76 24.41 8.21
C SER A 160 16.22 23.12 7.51
N ILE A 161 17.53 23.07 7.18
CA ILE A 161 18.19 21.85 6.69
C ILE A 161 17.95 20.68 7.66
N ASN A 162 18.03 20.94 8.98
CA ASN A 162 17.86 19.91 10.01
C ASN A 162 16.42 19.40 10.07
N ASP A 163 15.42 20.26 9.85
CA ASP A 163 14.02 19.83 9.78
C ASP A 163 13.80 18.88 8.61
N CYS A 164 14.30 19.22 7.42
CA CYS A 164 14.23 18.37 6.24
C CYS A 164 14.96 17.04 6.45
N LYS A 165 16.18 17.05 7.02
CA LYS A 165 16.95 15.83 7.32
C LYS A 165 16.19 14.91 8.31
N ARG A 166 15.65 15.49 9.37
CA ARG A 166 14.88 14.76 10.38
C ARG A 166 13.60 14.15 9.78
N ALA A 167 12.89 14.92 8.97
CA ALA A 167 11.68 14.46 8.31
C ALA A 167 11.94 13.27 7.38
N ALA A 168 12.99 13.35 6.56
CA ALA A 168 13.29 12.35 5.55
C ALA A 168 14.18 11.18 6.04
N ALA A 169 14.58 11.14 7.31
CA ALA A 169 15.58 10.21 7.83
C ALA A 169 15.25 8.72 7.62
N GLU A 170 13.97 8.36 7.56
CA GLU A 170 13.51 6.97 7.37
C GLU A 170 13.26 6.63 5.89
N VAL A 171 13.12 7.63 5.02
CA VAL A 171 12.73 7.45 3.62
C VAL A 171 13.84 7.77 2.63
N VAL A 172 14.81 8.63 3.01
CA VAL A 172 15.93 9.04 2.17
C VAL A 172 17.25 8.58 2.79
N LYS A 173 18.09 7.92 2.00
CA LYS A 173 19.45 7.53 2.42
C LYS A 173 20.41 8.72 2.21
N PHE A 174 20.70 9.44 3.27
CA PHE A 174 21.55 10.64 3.17
C PHE A 174 23.03 10.34 2.96
N GLY A 175 23.59 9.26 3.49
CA GLY A 175 25.04 8.97 3.43
C GLY A 175 25.90 10.06 4.05
N ASP A 176 27.22 10.00 3.82
CA ASP A 176 28.18 10.96 4.35
C ASP A 176 28.15 12.32 3.61
N ASN A 177 27.77 12.30 2.34
CA ASN A 177 27.63 13.50 1.50
C ASN A 177 26.21 13.60 0.94
N PRO A 178 25.24 14.13 1.72
CA PRO A 178 23.82 14.16 1.36
C PRO A 178 23.57 15.08 0.17
N LYS A 179 22.86 14.56 -0.82
CA LYS A 179 22.44 15.35 -1.98
C LYS A 179 21.29 16.29 -1.63
N LEU A 180 21.23 17.44 -2.30
CA LEU A 180 20.17 18.44 -2.12
C LEU A 180 18.76 17.86 -2.34
N CYS A 181 18.60 16.91 -3.26
CA CYS A 181 17.32 16.27 -3.55
C CYS A 181 16.66 15.64 -2.31
N GLY A 182 17.46 15.07 -1.38
CA GLY A 182 16.95 14.52 -0.12
C GLY A 182 16.34 15.57 0.82
N LEU A 183 16.71 16.85 0.69
CA LEU A 183 16.14 17.97 1.45
C LEU A 183 14.87 18.51 0.78
N ILE A 184 14.78 18.41 -0.55
CA ILE A 184 13.59 18.82 -1.32
C ILE A 184 12.46 17.81 -1.16
N TYR A 185 12.79 16.52 -1.05
CA TYR A 185 11.84 15.42 -0.96
C TYR A 185 10.72 15.64 0.07
N PRO A 186 11.00 15.95 1.36
CA PRO A 186 9.94 16.13 2.36
C PRO A 186 9.07 17.37 2.11
N ILE A 187 9.61 18.43 1.51
CA ILE A 187 8.86 19.63 1.13
C ILE A 187 7.84 19.27 0.04
N MET A 188 8.26 18.53 -0.97
CA MET A 188 7.37 18.10 -2.04
C MET A 188 6.27 17.16 -1.51
N GLN A 189 6.61 16.18 -0.68
CA GLN A 189 5.61 15.26 -0.12
C GLN A 189 4.56 16.02 0.73
N ALA A 190 4.96 17.02 1.52
CA ALA A 190 4.03 17.85 2.27
C ALA A 190 3.11 18.66 1.34
N LEU A 191 3.63 19.24 0.25
CA LEU A 191 2.82 20.00 -0.71
C LEU A 191 1.88 19.10 -1.52
N ASP A 192 2.22 17.85 -1.77
CA ASP A 192 1.35 16.90 -2.47
C ASP A 192 0.00 16.74 -1.76
N GLU A 193 -0.05 16.81 -0.43
CA GLU A 193 -1.30 16.79 0.33
C GLU A 193 -2.26 17.93 -0.08
N VAL A 194 -1.67 19.09 -0.35
CA VAL A 194 -2.42 20.30 -0.73
C VAL A 194 -2.94 20.19 -2.15
N TYR A 195 -2.07 19.81 -3.09
CA TYR A 195 -2.39 19.77 -4.51
C TYR A 195 -3.30 18.60 -4.88
N LEU A 196 -3.22 17.50 -4.14
CA LEU A 196 -4.17 16.39 -4.23
C LEU A 196 -5.49 16.66 -3.52
N LYS A 197 -5.62 17.80 -2.81
CA LYS A 197 -6.81 18.19 -2.03
C LYS A 197 -7.20 17.10 -1.02
N ALA A 198 -6.21 16.47 -0.42
CA ALA A 198 -6.42 15.41 0.55
C ALA A 198 -7.02 15.95 1.86
N ASP A 199 -7.88 15.16 2.48
CA ASP A 199 -8.30 15.31 3.87
C ASP A 199 -7.44 14.43 4.77
N ILE A 200 -7.02 13.28 4.23
CA ILE A 200 -6.20 12.27 4.92
C ILE A 200 -4.98 11.96 4.05
N GLN A 201 -3.80 11.93 4.66
CA GLN A 201 -2.64 11.26 4.11
C GLN A 201 -2.45 9.90 4.78
N TYR A 202 -2.22 8.88 3.96
CA TYR A 202 -1.92 7.53 4.43
C TYR A 202 -0.47 7.16 4.14
N GLY A 203 0.15 6.44 5.09
CA GLY A 203 1.49 5.87 4.92
C GLY A 203 1.77 4.69 5.84
N GLY A 204 2.93 4.07 5.72
CA GLY A 204 3.49 3.20 6.76
C GLY A 204 4.04 4.03 7.92
N VAL A 205 4.28 3.41 9.08
CA VAL A 205 4.88 4.11 10.23
C VAL A 205 6.29 4.63 9.97
N ASP A 206 6.99 4.11 8.97
CA ASP A 206 8.25 4.65 8.48
C ASP A 206 8.10 6.05 7.85
N GLN A 207 6.89 6.43 7.45
CA GLN A 207 6.56 7.77 6.96
C GLN A 207 6.25 8.77 8.09
N ARG A 208 6.15 8.33 9.35
CA ARG A 208 5.66 9.15 10.46
C ARG A 208 6.37 10.50 10.58
N LYS A 209 7.68 10.53 10.44
CA LYS A 209 8.46 11.78 10.58
C LYS A 209 8.11 12.79 9.51
N ILE A 210 7.93 12.35 8.27
CA ILE A 210 7.60 13.23 7.15
C ILE A 210 6.13 13.68 7.20
N LEU A 211 5.22 12.82 7.69
CA LEU A 211 3.82 13.18 7.93
C LEU A 211 3.70 14.26 9.02
N MET A 212 4.46 14.11 10.12
CA MET A 212 4.49 15.13 11.18
C MET A 212 5.11 16.43 10.70
N PHE A 213 6.13 16.38 9.84
CA PHE A 213 6.70 17.56 9.21
C PHE A 213 5.65 18.31 8.38
N ALA A 214 4.83 17.61 7.60
CA ALA A 214 3.74 18.23 6.86
C ALA A 214 2.73 18.92 7.80
N ARG A 215 2.28 18.24 8.87
CA ARG A 215 1.37 18.82 9.87
C ARG A 215 1.94 20.07 10.56
N GLU A 216 3.24 20.08 10.85
CA GLU A 216 3.90 21.20 11.53
C GLU A 216 4.05 22.42 10.62
N PHE A 217 4.47 22.22 9.37
CA PHE A 217 4.92 23.31 8.51
C PHE A 217 3.88 23.80 7.50
N LEU A 218 2.92 22.99 7.07
CA LEU A 218 1.85 23.44 6.17
C LEU A 218 1.08 24.68 6.69
N PRO A 219 0.73 24.78 8.00
CA PRO A 219 0.08 25.99 8.54
C PRO A 219 0.92 27.25 8.43
N LYS A 220 2.26 27.14 8.54
CA LYS A 220 3.18 28.29 8.44
C LYS A 220 3.18 28.91 7.04
N VAL A 221 2.85 28.12 6.02
CA VAL A 221 2.73 28.59 4.64
C VAL A 221 1.28 28.83 4.20
N GLY A 222 0.32 28.79 5.13
CA GLY A 222 -1.08 29.15 4.91
C GLY A 222 -1.99 28.00 4.47
N TYR A 223 -1.54 26.74 4.62
CA TYR A 223 -2.33 25.55 4.32
C TYR A 223 -2.83 24.87 5.60
N LYS A 224 -3.95 24.14 5.49
CA LYS A 224 -4.50 23.37 6.62
C LYS A 224 -3.68 22.09 6.85
N GLN A 225 -3.66 21.64 8.08
CA GLN A 225 -3.20 20.30 8.44
C GLN A 225 -4.10 19.22 7.84
N ARG A 226 -3.56 18.03 7.65
CA ARG A 226 -4.29 16.82 7.25
C ARG A 226 -4.35 15.84 8.42
N ILE A 227 -5.23 14.87 8.28
CA ILE A 227 -5.27 13.71 9.19
C ILE A 227 -4.27 12.70 8.66
N GLU A 228 -3.45 12.15 9.56
CA GLU A 228 -2.46 11.15 9.20
C GLU A 228 -2.92 9.77 9.68
N VAL A 229 -2.92 8.80 8.78
CA VAL A 229 -3.28 7.41 9.09
C VAL A 229 -2.11 6.52 8.72
N MET A 230 -1.61 5.76 9.68
CA MET A 230 -0.41 4.94 9.52
C MET A 230 -0.68 3.48 9.85
N THR A 231 -0.20 2.59 8.97
CA THR A 231 -0.21 1.15 9.21
C THR A 231 1.17 0.67 9.65
N PRO A 232 1.24 -0.46 10.40
CA PRO A 232 2.53 -1.06 10.74
C PRO A 232 3.26 -1.54 9.49
N LEU A 233 4.60 -1.60 9.59
CA LEU A 233 5.40 -2.33 8.63
C LEU A 233 5.25 -3.82 8.89
N ILE A 234 5.12 -4.60 7.83
CA ILE A 234 5.12 -6.06 7.94
C ILE A 234 6.52 -6.62 7.71
N PRO A 235 6.91 -7.67 8.47
CA PRO A 235 8.17 -8.37 8.23
C PRO A 235 8.23 -8.96 6.81
N GLY A 236 9.44 -9.02 6.25
CA GLY A 236 9.69 -9.76 5.02
C GLY A 236 9.62 -11.27 5.24
N LEU A 237 9.66 -12.04 4.15
CA LEU A 237 9.70 -13.50 4.22
C LEU A 237 11.03 -14.00 4.80
N ILE A 238 12.10 -13.24 4.61
CA ILE A 238 13.44 -13.51 5.13
C ILE A 238 13.94 -12.21 5.77
N GLY A 239 14.05 -12.17 7.10
CA GLY A 239 14.50 -10.98 7.85
C GLY A 239 13.40 -9.96 8.17
N ALA A 240 13.80 -8.83 8.72
CA ALA A 240 12.89 -7.87 9.38
C ALA A 240 12.01 -7.04 8.44
N LYS A 241 12.38 -6.85 7.16
CA LYS A 241 11.60 -6.03 6.20
C LYS A 241 11.63 -6.63 4.80
N MET A 242 10.48 -6.61 4.14
CA MET A 242 10.40 -6.93 2.71
C MET A 242 11.00 -5.78 1.91
N SER A 243 12.05 -6.08 1.11
CA SER A 243 12.79 -5.07 0.35
C SER A 243 12.60 -5.24 -1.15
N ALA A 244 12.32 -4.13 -1.84
CA ALA A 244 12.24 -4.13 -3.29
C ALA A 244 13.58 -4.47 -3.97
N SER A 245 14.71 -4.25 -3.30
CA SER A 245 16.07 -4.51 -3.82
C SER A 245 16.58 -5.93 -3.56
N ASP A 246 15.94 -6.73 -2.67
CA ASP A 246 16.32 -8.11 -2.40
C ASP A 246 15.25 -9.10 -2.92
N PRO A 247 15.52 -9.78 -4.06
CA PRO A 247 14.57 -10.73 -4.64
C PRO A 247 14.20 -11.90 -3.74
N LYS A 248 15.07 -12.30 -2.81
CA LYS A 248 14.84 -13.43 -1.89
C LYS A 248 13.93 -13.07 -0.73
N SER A 249 13.88 -11.78 -0.35
CA SER A 249 13.08 -11.32 0.79
C SER A 249 11.60 -11.06 0.42
N LYS A 250 11.25 -11.12 -0.88
CA LYS A 250 9.92 -10.76 -1.38
C LYS A 250 9.39 -11.76 -2.40
N ILE A 251 8.06 -11.79 -2.53
CA ILE A 251 7.36 -12.37 -3.68
C ILE A 251 7.00 -11.23 -4.62
N ASP A 252 7.47 -11.31 -5.87
CA ASP A 252 7.12 -10.36 -6.93
C ASP A 252 5.66 -10.59 -7.38
N LEU A 253 4.99 -9.55 -7.87
CA LEU A 253 3.61 -9.69 -8.36
C LEU A 253 3.52 -10.55 -9.62
N ALA A 254 4.62 -10.69 -10.36
CA ALA A 254 4.73 -11.50 -11.57
C ALA A 254 5.25 -12.93 -11.33
N ASP A 255 5.57 -13.30 -10.08
CA ASP A 255 6.07 -14.65 -9.76
C ASP A 255 5.04 -15.72 -10.16
N ASP A 256 5.54 -16.81 -10.72
CA ASP A 256 4.71 -17.98 -11.00
C ASP A 256 4.40 -18.79 -9.73
N GLU A 257 3.57 -19.84 -9.87
CA GLU A 257 3.18 -20.68 -8.72
C GLU A 257 4.36 -21.39 -8.08
N LYS A 258 5.32 -21.82 -8.88
CA LYS A 258 6.51 -22.51 -8.41
C LYS A 258 7.38 -21.54 -7.59
N ASP A 259 7.64 -20.34 -8.11
CA ASP A 259 8.42 -19.33 -7.42
C ASP A 259 7.81 -18.95 -6.08
N VAL A 260 6.47 -18.73 -6.04
CA VAL A 260 5.74 -18.47 -4.80
C VAL A 260 5.90 -19.62 -3.80
N ASN A 261 5.69 -20.86 -4.24
CA ASN A 261 5.80 -22.03 -3.37
C ASN A 261 7.23 -22.19 -2.82
N ASP A 262 8.26 -22.01 -3.65
CA ASP A 262 9.66 -22.12 -3.25
C ASP A 262 10.04 -21.00 -2.26
N LYS A 263 9.62 -19.76 -2.50
CA LYS A 263 9.87 -18.61 -1.60
C LYS A 263 9.18 -18.80 -0.25
N ILE A 264 7.91 -19.20 -0.22
CA ILE A 264 7.19 -19.46 1.03
C ILE A 264 7.77 -20.67 1.78
N LYS A 265 8.15 -21.75 1.09
CA LYS A 265 8.83 -22.90 1.70
C LYS A 265 10.08 -22.48 2.46
N ASN A 266 10.86 -21.56 1.90
CA ASN A 266 12.11 -21.06 2.47
C ASN A 266 11.94 -19.87 3.42
N ALA A 267 10.71 -19.33 3.59
CA ALA A 267 10.44 -18.22 4.49
C ALA A 267 10.73 -18.60 5.96
N TYR A 268 11.16 -17.62 6.75
CA TYR A 268 11.28 -17.79 8.20
C TYR A 268 9.90 -18.03 8.81
N CYS A 269 9.76 -19.10 9.58
CA CYS A 269 8.51 -19.48 10.21
C CYS A 269 8.80 -20.50 11.33
N GLU A 270 9.36 -20.03 12.45
CA GLU A 270 9.72 -20.86 13.59
C GLU A 270 8.47 -21.22 14.40
N GLN A 271 8.38 -22.50 14.79
CA GLN A 271 7.17 -23.05 15.44
C GLN A 271 6.86 -22.35 16.79
N GLY A 272 5.68 -21.78 16.88
CA GLY A 272 5.19 -21.09 18.07
C GLY A 272 5.68 -19.64 18.22
N ILE A 273 6.54 -19.16 17.32
CA ILE A 273 7.07 -17.78 17.33
C ILE A 273 6.30 -16.90 16.35
N VAL A 274 5.67 -15.86 16.87
CA VAL A 274 4.90 -14.87 16.09
C VAL A 274 5.76 -13.69 15.67
N GLN A 275 6.70 -13.30 16.53
CA GLN A 275 7.57 -12.15 16.29
C GLN A 275 8.40 -12.35 15.02
N ASP A 276 8.50 -11.30 14.19
CA ASP A 276 9.26 -11.27 12.92
C ASP A 276 8.89 -12.39 11.93
N ASN A 277 7.70 -12.99 12.09
CA ASN A 277 7.17 -14.02 11.21
C ASN A 277 6.38 -13.40 10.05
N GLY A 278 7.04 -13.24 8.89
CA GLY A 278 6.44 -12.64 7.70
C GLY A 278 5.24 -13.43 7.15
N VAL A 279 5.22 -14.75 7.34
CA VAL A 279 4.09 -15.60 6.90
C VAL A 279 2.85 -15.30 7.73
N LEU A 280 2.97 -15.27 9.07
CA LEU A 280 1.86 -14.90 9.97
C LEU A 280 1.41 -13.46 9.75
N ALA A 281 2.36 -12.54 9.54
CA ALA A 281 2.01 -11.15 9.24
C ALA A 281 1.19 -11.05 7.94
N PHE A 282 1.55 -11.78 6.89
CA PHE A 282 0.79 -11.80 5.65
C PHE A 282 -0.60 -12.45 5.83
N MET A 283 -0.69 -13.51 6.65
CA MET A 283 -1.98 -14.07 7.06
C MET A 283 -2.87 -13.00 7.72
N LYS A 284 -2.32 -12.25 8.68
CA LYS A 284 -3.05 -11.22 9.44
C LYS A 284 -3.52 -10.06 8.56
N TYR A 285 -2.57 -9.45 7.87
CA TYR A 285 -2.80 -8.15 7.21
C TYR A 285 -3.39 -8.28 5.80
N VAL A 286 -3.35 -9.47 5.20
CA VAL A 286 -3.83 -9.69 3.84
C VAL A 286 -4.85 -10.83 3.77
N ILE A 287 -4.44 -12.07 4.01
CA ILE A 287 -5.26 -13.24 3.70
C ILE A 287 -6.55 -13.24 4.53
N MET A 288 -6.45 -13.09 5.86
CA MET A 288 -7.63 -13.12 6.72
C MET A 288 -8.55 -11.93 6.49
N VAL A 289 -8.00 -10.77 6.13
CA VAL A 289 -8.82 -9.60 5.76
C VAL A 289 -9.66 -9.89 4.52
N VAL A 290 -9.05 -10.46 3.47
CA VAL A 290 -9.77 -10.83 2.24
C VAL A 290 -10.82 -11.91 2.52
N LYS A 291 -10.48 -12.92 3.33
CA LYS A 291 -11.44 -13.97 3.74
C LYS A 291 -12.64 -13.40 4.48
N GLN A 292 -12.41 -12.58 5.50
CA GLN A 292 -13.47 -11.94 6.28
C GLN A 292 -14.36 -11.02 5.43
N ASP A 293 -13.75 -10.22 4.54
CA ASP A 293 -14.50 -9.33 3.65
C ASP A 293 -15.42 -10.10 2.67
N ASN A 294 -15.04 -11.34 2.31
CA ASN A 294 -15.83 -12.24 1.48
C ASN A 294 -16.81 -13.11 2.28
N GLY A 295 -16.76 -13.07 3.61
CA GLY A 295 -17.55 -13.98 4.47
C GLY A 295 -17.06 -15.43 4.41
N GLU A 296 -15.79 -15.64 4.11
CA GLU A 296 -15.15 -16.94 3.98
C GLU A 296 -14.30 -17.27 5.21
N LYS A 297 -14.21 -18.57 5.54
CA LYS A 297 -13.22 -19.10 6.49
C LYS A 297 -11.92 -19.44 5.78
N LEU A 298 -10.82 -19.44 6.52
CA LEU A 298 -9.59 -20.08 6.06
C LEU A 298 -9.60 -21.56 6.43
N ILE A 299 -9.42 -22.41 5.44
CA ILE A 299 -9.29 -23.89 5.64
C ILE A 299 -7.84 -24.26 5.38
N ILE A 300 -7.17 -24.79 6.40
CA ILE A 300 -5.82 -25.36 6.30
C ILE A 300 -5.97 -26.87 6.16
N GLU A 301 -5.69 -27.38 4.97
CA GLU A 301 -5.77 -28.80 4.63
C GLU A 301 -4.63 -29.58 5.25
N ARG A 302 -4.94 -30.66 5.96
CA ARG A 302 -3.98 -31.58 6.58
C ARG A 302 -4.42 -33.03 6.43
N PRO A 303 -3.47 -33.96 6.30
CA PRO A 303 -3.78 -35.38 6.35
C PRO A 303 -4.45 -35.78 7.67
N GLU A 304 -5.38 -36.75 7.63
CA GLU A 304 -6.08 -37.29 8.81
C GLU A 304 -5.12 -37.73 9.94
N LYS A 305 -3.99 -38.33 9.58
CA LYS A 305 -2.96 -38.75 10.55
C LYS A 305 -2.38 -37.61 11.39
N PHE A 306 -2.57 -36.35 10.97
CA PHE A 306 -2.16 -35.14 11.69
C PHE A 306 -3.38 -34.38 12.28
N GLY A 307 -4.54 -35.03 12.37
CA GLY A 307 -5.76 -34.49 12.97
C GLY A 307 -6.73 -33.82 11.99
N GLY A 308 -6.54 -34.01 10.67
CA GLY A 308 -7.42 -33.48 9.63
C GLY A 308 -7.36 -31.95 9.48
N ASN A 309 -8.30 -31.40 8.71
CA ASN A 309 -8.34 -29.99 8.38
C ASN A 309 -8.58 -29.08 9.60
N LEU A 310 -7.98 -27.88 9.58
CA LEU A 310 -8.28 -26.80 10.53
C LEU A 310 -9.03 -25.69 9.82
N GLU A 311 -10.07 -25.16 10.52
CA GLU A 311 -10.83 -24.00 10.03
C GLU A 311 -10.65 -22.81 10.96
N PHE A 312 -10.45 -21.61 10.39
CA PHE A 312 -10.25 -20.39 11.12
C PHE A 312 -11.15 -19.27 10.59
N ASN A 313 -11.81 -18.56 11.51
CA ASN A 313 -12.67 -17.41 11.19
C ASN A 313 -11.92 -16.07 11.39
N SER A 314 -10.86 -16.07 12.20
CA SER A 314 -10.08 -14.88 12.51
C SER A 314 -8.58 -15.18 12.54
N TYR A 315 -7.79 -14.11 12.50
CA TYR A 315 -6.33 -14.25 12.66
C TYR A 315 -5.96 -14.68 14.09
N GLU A 316 -6.69 -14.23 15.09
CA GLU A 316 -6.46 -14.56 16.49
C GLU A 316 -6.55 -16.07 16.74
N GLU A 317 -7.48 -16.76 16.08
CA GLU A 317 -7.59 -18.22 16.13
C GLU A 317 -6.36 -18.91 15.50
N ILE A 318 -5.81 -18.35 14.40
CA ILE A 318 -4.57 -18.85 13.77
C ILE A 318 -3.38 -18.65 14.71
N GLU A 319 -3.26 -17.45 15.30
CA GLU A 319 -2.18 -17.10 16.20
C GLU A 319 -2.19 -17.99 17.45
N GLU A 320 -3.37 -18.24 18.04
CA GLU A 320 -3.53 -19.16 19.18
C GLU A 320 -3.13 -20.59 18.81
N ALA A 321 -3.61 -21.11 17.67
CA ALA A 321 -3.27 -22.44 17.21
C ALA A 321 -1.76 -22.57 16.92
N TYR A 322 -1.13 -21.50 16.41
CA TYR A 322 0.29 -21.47 16.11
C TYR A 322 1.15 -21.42 17.36
N THR A 323 0.84 -20.53 18.30
CA THR A 323 1.56 -20.37 19.57
C THR A 323 1.41 -21.57 20.47
N SER A 324 0.23 -22.22 20.48
CA SER A 324 0.01 -23.51 21.18
C SER A 324 0.59 -24.72 20.47
N LYS A 325 1.26 -24.53 19.31
CA LYS A 325 1.87 -25.59 18.46
C LYS A 325 0.88 -26.60 17.89
N LYS A 326 -0.42 -26.30 17.90
CA LYS A 326 -1.46 -27.09 17.21
C LYS A 326 -1.40 -26.94 15.69
N LEU A 327 -0.95 -25.79 15.21
CA LEU A 327 -0.71 -25.51 13.80
C LEU A 327 0.79 -25.58 13.50
N HIS A 328 1.17 -26.55 12.66
CA HIS A 328 2.57 -26.73 12.27
C HIS A 328 3.00 -25.67 11.23
N PRO A 329 4.26 -25.16 11.26
CA PRO A 329 4.78 -24.20 10.29
C PRO A 329 4.60 -24.60 8.82
N LEU A 330 4.76 -25.88 8.50
CA LEU A 330 4.60 -26.38 7.14
C LEU A 330 3.15 -26.22 6.65
N ASP A 331 2.16 -26.54 7.50
CA ASP A 331 0.74 -26.43 7.16
C ASP A 331 0.36 -24.96 6.95
N LEU A 332 0.84 -24.06 7.82
CA LEU A 332 0.66 -22.62 7.69
C LEU A 332 1.29 -22.10 6.37
N LYS A 333 2.53 -22.51 6.05
CA LYS A 333 3.20 -22.12 4.80
C LYS A 333 2.44 -22.61 3.57
N ASN A 334 1.98 -23.86 3.56
CA ASN A 334 1.22 -24.42 2.44
C ASN A 334 -0.09 -23.64 2.22
N ALA A 335 -0.80 -23.31 3.30
CA ALA A 335 -2.01 -22.51 3.23
C ALA A 335 -1.72 -21.09 2.73
N ALA A 336 -0.67 -20.45 3.23
CA ALA A 336 -0.25 -19.12 2.77
C ALA A 336 0.10 -19.13 1.28
N ALA A 337 0.89 -20.08 0.81
CA ALA A 337 1.27 -20.23 -0.60
C ALA A 337 0.02 -20.40 -1.49
N LYS A 338 -0.94 -21.25 -1.07
CA LYS A 338 -2.20 -21.49 -1.78
C LYS A 338 -3.01 -20.19 -1.92
N GLU A 339 -3.17 -19.42 -0.84
CA GLU A 339 -3.94 -18.17 -0.88
C GLU A 339 -3.19 -17.05 -1.64
N ILE A 340 -1.87 -16.93 -1.49
CA ILE A 340 -1.05 -15.99 -2.29
C ILE A 340 -1.17 -16.29 -3.78
N ASN A 341 -1.11 -17.57 -4.17
CA ASN A 341 -1.27 -17.96 -5.56
C ASN A 341 -2.62 -17.56 -6.15
N LYS A 342 -3.69 -17.59 -5.35
CA LYS A 342 -5.01 -17.06 -5.76
C LYS A 342 -4.98 -15.55 -5.95
N LEU A 343 -4.36 -14.81 -5.03
CA LEU A 343 -4.24 -13.35 -5.12
C LEU A 343 -3.40 -12.91 -6.33
N LEU A 344 -2.40 -13.68 -6.73
CA LEU A 344 -1.57 -13.35 -7.89
C LEU A 344 -2.17 -13.75 -9.24
N LYS A 345 -3.31 -14.46 -9.25
CA LYS A 345 -3.97 -14.85 -10.51
C LYS A 345 -4.22 -13.68 -11.47
N PRO A 346 -4.78 -12.51 -11.06
CA PRO A 346 -5.01 -11.40 -11.97
C PRO A 346 -3.75 -10.88 -12.66
N PHE A 347 -2.59 -10.97 -11.99
CA PHE A 347 -1.30 -10.56 -12.57
C PHE A 347 -0.80 -11.60 -13.59
N ARG A 348 -0.99 -12.88 -13.32
CA ARG A 348 -0.64 -13.97 -14.25
C ARG A 348 -1.52 -13.97 -15.50
N ASP A 349 -2.79 -13.60 -15.36
CA ASP A 349 -3.71 -13.46 -16.50
C ASP A 349 -3.24 -12.36 -17.49
N GLU A 350 -2.41 -11.40 -17.01
CA GLU A 350 -1.86 -10.30 -17.80
C GLU A 350 -0.33 -10.33 -17.91
N LYS A 351 0.26 -11.52 -17.69
CA LYS A 351 1.71 -11.73 -17.55
C LYS A 351 2.52 -11.14 -18.71
N ALA A 352 2.14 -11.39 -19.95
CA ALA A 352 2.89 -10.96 -21.14
C ALA A 352 3.06 -9.42 -21.19
N GLU A 353 2.01 -8.67 -20.87
CA GLU A 353 2.06 -7.20 -20.84
C GLU A 353 2.89 -6.70 -19.64
N ILE A 354 2.71 -7.32 -18.47
CA ILE A 354 3.46 -6.97 -17.26
C ILE A 354 4.96 -7.21 -17.47
N GLU A 355 5.36 -8.35 -18.04
CA GLU A 355 6.76 -8.67 -18.33
C GLU A 355 7.36 -7.69 -19.34
N LYS A 356 6.64 -7.34 -20.42
CA LYS A 356 7.09 -6.32 -21.37
C LYS A 356 7.38 -4.99 -20.67
N LEU A 357 6.41 -4.46 -19.92
CA LEU A 357 6.56 -3.20 -19.19
C LEU A 357 7.67 -3.28 -18.13
N SER A 358 7.79 -4.42 -17.44
CA SER A 358 8.82 -4.66 -16.45
C SER A 358 10.23 -4.62 -17.07
N ASN A 359 10.43 -5.27 -18.22
CA ASN A 359 11.73 -5.28 -18.92
C ASN A 359 12.12 -3.88 -19.42
N GLU A 360 11.14 -3.07 -19.81
CA GLU A 360 11.40 -1.68 -20.18
C GLU A 360 11.74 -0.79 -18.96
N ALA A 361 11.05 -1.02 -17.83
CA ALA A 361 11.18 -0.22 -16.61
C ALA A 361 12.41 -0.58 -15.76
N TYR A 362 12.86 -1.82 -15.86
CA TYR A 362 13.96 -2.40 -15.05
C TYR A 362 14.90 -3.20 -15.95
N PRO A 363 15.61 -2.55 -16.90
CA PRO A 363 16.52 -3.18 -17.85
C PRO A 363 17.75 -3.83 -17.18
#